data_7364678256ec92244e360680a3e3c259
#
_entry.id   7364678256ec92244e360680a3e3c259
#
_cell.length_a   1.000
_cell.length_b   1.000
_cell.length_c   1.000
_cell.angle_alpha   90.00
_cell.angle_beta   90.00
_cell.angle_gamma   90.00
#
_symmetry.space_group_name_H-M   'P 1'
#
loop_
_entity.id
_entity.type
_entity.pdbx_description
1 polymer ?
#
loop_
_entity_poly.entity_id
_entity_poly.type
_entity_poly.pdbx_seq_one_letter_code
_entity_poly.pdbx_strand_id
1 'polypeptide(L)'
;MATQIARYVAPGNNLPGWHSAEQAWAQTQAQLAWYKAMEDAGEMIMIKDKEGLDKHVAQWMNNVPAEKKPVGFILSLEGADSLISLQHLEIAYEYGLRAVGPAHYGPGRYVNGTDASGKMNSNGLALLKKMEELNIALDATHLCDDAFWQAMDYFKGNVWASHNNCRALVNHNRQFSDNKKKKLI
;
A
#
# COMPACT_ATOMS: atom_id res chain seq x y z
N MET A 1 8.81 5.53 -1.06
CA MET A 1 7.40 5.35 -1.44
C MET A 1 6.62 6.60 -1.08
N ALA A 2 5.61 6.95 -1.87
CA ALA A 2 4.64 7.98 -1.55
C ALA A 2 3.30 7.29 -1.27
N THR A 3 2.81 7.41 -0.06
CA THR A 3 1.70 6.61 0.43
C THR A 3 0.41 7.42 0.45
N GLN A 4 -0.63 6.88 -0.18
CA GLN A 4 -2.00 7.32 0.01
C GLN A 4 -2.60 6.54 1.18
N ILE A 5 -3.35 7.21 2.04
CA ILE A 5 -4.06 6.57 3.15
C ILE A 5 -5.40 7.26 3.40
N ALA A 6 -6.46 6.47 3.47
CA ALA A 6 -7.76 6.94 3.97
C ALA A 6 -8.54 5.74 4.52
N ARG A 7 -8.80 5.78 5.82
CA ARG A 7 -9.47 4.69 6.52
C ARG A 7 -10.99 4.80 6.39
N TYR A 8 -11.62 3.71 6.04
CA TYR A 8 -13.06 3.53 6.25
C TYR A 8 -13.32 3.04 7.66
N VAL A 9 -14.32 3.60 8.30
CA VAL A 9 -14.80 3.20 9.64
C VAL A 9 -16.30 2.93 9.56
N ALA A 10 -16.70 1.72 9.91
CA ALA A 10 -18.11 1.35 9.89
C ALA A 10 -18.96 2.27 10.79
N PRO A 11 -20.20 2.61 10.39
CA PRO A 11 -21.10 3.41 11.22
C PRO A 11 -21.23 2.86 12.64
N GLY A 12 -21.24 3.75 13.62
CA GLY A 12 -21.30 3.39 15.04
C GLY A 12 -19.95 3.08 15.71
N ASN A 13 -18.86 3.09 14.95
CA ASN A 13 -17.50 2.96 15.50
C ASN A 13 -16.89 4.36 15.68
N ASN A 14 -16.31 4.63 16.84
CA ASN A 14 -15.73 5.94 17.19
C ASN A 14 -14.22 6.07 16.80
N LEU A 15 -13.69 5.14 16.01
CA LEU A 15 -12.33 5.27 15.52
C LEU A 15 -12.21 6.42 14.51
N PRO A 16 -11.06 7.10 14.43
CA PRO A 16 -10.86 8.13 13.42
C PRO A 16 -10.88 7.53 12.01
N GLY A 17 -11.58 8.19 11.09
CA GLY A 17 -11.70 7.73 9.70
C GLY A 17 -12.95 8.27 9.00
N TRP A 18 -13.23 7.74 7.83
CA TRP A 18 -14.34 8.15 6.96
C TRP A 18 -15.45 7.10 7.01
N HIS A 19 -16.71 7.55 7.05
CA HIS A 19 -17.87 6.66 7.23
C HIS A 19 -18.45 6.12 5.90
N SER A 20 -17.83 6.44 4.77
CA SER A 20 -18.12 5.78 3.50
C SER A 20 -16.84 5.55 2.70
N ALA A 21 -16.85 4.51 1.85
CA ALA A 21 -15.72 4.21 0.98
C ALA A 21 -15.51 5.34 -0.05
N GLU A 22 -16.59 5.98 -0.49
CA GLU A 22 -16.57 7.10 -1.42
C GLU A 22 -15.85 8.32 -0.81
N GLN A 23 -16.11 8.63 0.46
CA GLN A 23 -15.38 9.69 1.17
C GLN A 23 -13.90 9.34 1.32
N ALA A 24 -13.58 8.09 1.72
CA ALA A 24 -12.21 7.62 1.82
C ALA A 24 -11.51 7.66 0.45
N TRP A 25 -12.18 7.26 -0.63
CA TRP A 25 -11.67 7.37 -1.99
C TRP A 25 -11.36 8.82 -2.37
N ALA A 26 -12.28 9.75 -2.11
CA ALA A 26 -12.07 11.18 -2.37
C ALA A 26 -10.81 11.71 -1.66
N GLN A 27 -10.52 11.25 -0.45
CA GLN A 27 -9.30 11.63 0.27
C GLN A 27 -8.02 11.08 -0.38
N THR A 28 -8.02 9.85 -0.86
CA THR A 28 -6.86 9.33 -1.61
C THR A 28 -6.66 10.08 -2.92
N GLN A 29 -7.75 10.50 -3.59
CA GLN A 29 -7.65 11.32 -4.80
C GLN A 29 -7.09 12.72 -4.50
N ALA A 30 -7.44 13.33 -3.37
CA ALA A 30 -6.85 14.62 -2.95
C ALA A 30 -5.33 14.48 -2.68
N GLN A 31 -4.90 13.38 -2.04
CA GLN A 31 -3.48 13.09 -1.85
C GLN A 31 -2.75 12.87 -3.19
N LEU A 32 -3.37 12.16 -4.14
CA LEU A 32 -2.83 11.98 -5.48
C LEU A 32 -2.68 13.31 -6.23
N ALA A 33 -3.67 14.19 -6.11
CA ALA A 33 -3.62 15.52 -6.73
C ALA A 33 -2.41 16.33 -6.23
N TRP A 34 -2.07 16.20 -4.94
CA TRP A 34 -0.87 16.82 -4.38
C TRP A 34 0.41 16.24 -4.99
N TYR A 35 0.53 14.91 -5.10
CA TYR A 35 1.70 14.28 -5.74
C TYR A 35 1.85 14.72 -7.19
N LYS A 36 0.74 14.83 -7.93
CA LYS A 36 0.77 15.33 -9.31
C LYS A 36 1.22 16.80 -9.38
N ALA A 37 0.75 17.64 -8.47
CA ALA A 37 1.21 19.04 -8.41
C ALA A 37 2.72 19.14 -8.15
N MET A 38 3.30 18.26 -7.32
CA MET A 38 4.75 18.19 -7.11
C MET A 38 5.49 17.67 -8.36
N GLU A 39 4.90 16.77 -9.13
CA GLU A 39 5.43 16.33 -10.43
C GLU A 39 5.44 17.50 -11.44
N ASP A 40 4.33 18.21 -11.55
CA ASP A 40 4.19 19.38 -12.45
C ASP A 40 5.16 20.51 -12.07
N ALA A 41 5.47 20.67 -10.79
CA ALA A 41 6.47 21.60 -10.29
C ALA A 41 7.93 21.12 -10.52
N GLY A 42 8.14 19.89 -10.97
CA GLY A 42 9.49 19.31 -11.17
C GLY A 42 10.19 18.87 -9.87
N GLU A 43 9.49 18.86 -8.74
CA GLU A 43 10.03 18.48 -7.44
C GLU A 43 10.03 16.97 -7.23
N MET A 44 9.07 16.26 -7.85
CA MET A 44 8.91 14.82 -7.74
C MET A 44 8.73 14.18 -9.12
N ILE A 45 8.97 12.86 -9.20
CA ILE A 45 8.69 12.05 -10.39
C ILE A 45 8.10 10.70 -9.98
N MET A 46 6.94 10.35 -10.53
CA MET A 46 6.28 9.08 -10.27
C MET A 46 6.93 7.95 -11.09
N ILE A 47 7.44 6.94 -10.39
CA ILE A 47 8.07 5.76 -11.00
C ILE A 47 7.01 4.65 -11.08
N LYS A 48 6.69 4.24 -12.31
CA LYS A 48 5.62 3.28 -12.59
C LYS A 48 6.14 1.92 -13.07
N ASP A 49 7.40 1.85 -13.50
CA ASP A 49 8.02 0.66 -14.05
C ASP A 49 9.55 0.68 -13.90
N LYS A 50 10.17 -0.42 -14.33
CA LYS A 50 11.63 -0.57 -14.26
C LYS A 50 12.37 0.45 -15.13
N GLU A 51 11.86 0.77 -16.31
CA GLU A 51 12.49 1.74 -17.21
C GLU A 51 12.53 3.13 -16.57
N GLY A 52 11.42 3.56 -15.96
CA GLY A 52 11.34 4.80 -15.21
C GLY A 52 12.29 4.82 -14.02
N LEU A 53 12.42 3.70 -13.31
CA LEU A 53 13.38 3.56 -12.21
C LEU A 53 14.83 3.68 -12.71
N ASP A 54 15.19 2.97 -13.75
CA ASP A 54 16.55 2.98 -14.32
C ASP A 54 16.93 4.40 -14.80
N LYS A 55 16.03 5.09 -15.49
CA LYS A 55 16.21 6.49 -15.89
C LYS A 55 16.40 7.41 -14.70
N HIS A 56 15.58 7.26 -13.67
CA HIS A 56 15.67 8.06 -12.46
C HIS A 56 17.00 7.84 -11.72
N VAL A 57 17.42 6.60 -11.55
CA VAL A 57 18.71 6.25 -10.94
C VAL A 57 19.87 6.86 -11.75
N ALA A 58 19.86 6.75 -13.07
CA ALA A 58 20.88 7.34 -13.93
C ALA A 58 20.94 8.88 -13.79
N GLN A 59 19.78 9.54 -13.64
CA GLN A 59 19.72 10.99 -13.38
C GLN A 59 20.36 11.35 -12.03
N TRP A 60 20.17 10.53 -10.99
CA TRP A 60 20.77 10.76 -9.67
C TRP A 60 22.28 10.47 -9.63
N MET A 61 22.77 9.60 -10.51
CA MET A 61 24.20 9.27 -10.63
C MET A 61 25.01 10.30 -11.43
N ASN A 62 24.37 11.26 -12.11
CA ASN A 62 25.08 12.31 -12.85
C ASN A 62 25.56 13.43 -11.89
N ASN A 63 26.41 14.33 -12.42
CA ASN A 63 27.04 15.42 -11.65
C ASN A 63 26.14 16.66 -11.44
N VAL A 64 24.86 16.60 -11.72
CA VAL A 64 23.93 17.69 -11.41
C VAL A 64 23.73 17.76 -9.90
N PRO A 65 23.71 18.95 -9.27
CA PRO A 65 23.46 19.11 -7.85
C PRO A 65 22.13 18.47 -7.39
N ALA A 66 22.13 17.87 -6.20
CA ALA A 66 20.98 17.11 -5.68
C ALA A 66 19.69 17.96 -5.58
N GLU A 67 19.82 19.22 -5.23
CA GLU A 67 18.71 20.19 -5.12
C GLU A 67 18.03 20.53 -6.46
N LYS A 68 18.61 20.08 -7.57
CA LYS A 68 18.06 20.23 -8.93
C LYS A 68 17.50 18.89 -9.48
N LYS A 69 17.47 17.86 -8.67
CA LYS A 69 16.99 16.54 -9.06
C LYS A 69 15.65 16.24 -8.40
N PRO A 70 14.62 15.80 -9.16
CA PRO A 70 13.34 15.44 -8.57
C PRO A 70 13.48 14.22 -7.66
N VAL A 71 12.68 14.16 -6.62
CA VAL A 71 12.58 12.98 -5.75
C VAL A 71 11.72 11.92 -6.44
N GLY A 72 12.31 10.76 -6.75
CA GLY A 72 11.57 9.63 -7.31
C GLY A 72 10.66 8.97 -6.26
N PHE A 73 9.43 8.64 -6.65
CA PHE A 73 8.52 7.92 -5.76
C PHE A 73 7.73 6.83 -6.48
N ILE A 74 7.43 5.75 -5.75
CA ILE A 74 6.46 4.73 -6.16
C ILE A 74 5.19 4.99 -5.35
N LEU A 75 4.05 5.14 -6.04
CA LEU A 75 2.76 5.36 -5.38
C LEU A 75 2.27 4.06 -4.75
N SER A 76 1.92 4.13 -3.48
CA SER A 76 1.36 3.02 -2.71
C SER A 76 0.06 3.43 -2.01
N LEU A 77 -0.76 2.45 -1.66
CA LEU A 77 -1.97 2.62 -0.85
C LEU A 77 -1.84 1.82 0.44
N GLU A 78 -1.94 2.48 1.58
CA GLU A 78 -1.91 1.86 2.91
C GLU A 78 -3.32 1.75 3.48
N GLY A 79 -3.81 0.52 3.57
CA GLY A 79 -5.22 0.22 3.81
C GLY A 79 -6.06 0.31 2.53
N ALA A 80 -6.62 -0.81 2.08
CA ALA A 80 -7.44 -0.85 0.86
C ALA A 80 -8.87 -0.34 1.06
N ASP A 81 -9.20 0.15 2.23
CA ASP A 81 -10.57 0.53 2.62
C ASP A 81 -11.19 1.62 1.74
N SER A 82 -10.35 2.48 1.15
CA SER A 82 -10.77 3.51 0.21
C SER A 82 -11.14 2.99 -1.18
N LEU A 83 -10.77 1.76 -1.53
CA LEU A 83 -11.17 1.15 -2.79
C LEU A 83 -12.65 0.75 -2.70
N ILE A 84 -13.52 1.49 -3.38
CA ILE A 84 -14.97 1.25 -3.37
C ILE A 84 -15.29 -0.14 -3.95
N SER A 85 -14.58 -0.52 -5.01
CA SER A 85 -14.68 -1.82 -5.69
C SER A 85 -13.34 -2.18 -6.35
N LEU A 86 -13.24 -3.38 -6.93
CA LEU A 86 -12.05 -3.79 -7.71
C LEU A 86 -11.82 -2.92 -8.96
N GLN A 87 -12.88 -2.32 -9.53
CA GLN A 87 -12.72 -1.35 -10.61
C GLN A 87 -11.97 -0.10 -10.14
N HIS A 88 -12.13 0.31 -8.88
CA HIS A 88 -11.35 1.45 -8.32
C HIS A 88 -9.87 1.10 -8.15
N LEU A 89 -9.52 -0.18 -7.98
CA LEU A 89 -8.12 -0.61 -8.04
C LEU A 89 -7.56 -0.47 -9.47
N GLU A 90 -8.33 -0.80 -10.51
CA GLU A 90 -7.92 -0.61 -11.91
C GLU A 90 -7.71 0.89 -12.20
N ILE A 91 -8.65 1.74 -11.80
CA ILE A 91 -8.51 3.20 -11.92
C ILE A 91 -7.27 3.72 -11.18
N ALA A 92 -7.02 3.24 -9.95
CA ALA A 92 -5.84 3.64 -9.20
C ALA A 92 -4.53 3.18 -9.87
N TYR A 93 -4.53 1.98 -10.48
CA TYR A 93 -3.40 1.49 -11.28
C TYR A 93 -3.11 2.39 -12.47
N GLU A 94 -4.14 2.81 -13.22
CA GLU A 94 -3.99 3.77 -14.32
C GLU A 94 -3.43 5.12 -13.81
N TYR A 95 -3.80 5.53 -12.61
CA TYR A 95 -3.24 6.73 -11.97
C TYR A 95 -1.81 6.56 -11.45
N GLY A 96 -1.26 5.35 -11.52
CA GLY A 96 0.14 5.07 -11.17
C GLY A 96 0.35 4.27 -9.90
N LEU A 97 -0.70 3.76 -9.25
CA LEU A 97 -0.57 2.88 -8.08
C LEU A 97 0.20 1.60 -8.44
N ARG A 98 1.20 1.24 -7.63
CA ARG A 98 2.04 0.05 -7.88
C ARG A 98 2.18 -0.86 -6.67
N ALA A 99 1.71 -0.44 -5.50
CA ALA A 99 1.72 -1.26 -4.31
C ALA A 99 0.47 -1.01 -3.46
N VAL A 100 -0.05 -2.05 -2.83
CA VAL A 100 -1.17 -1.97 -1.91
C VAL A 100 -0.89 -2.78 -0.66
N GLY A 101 -0.99 -2.13 0.50
CA GLY A 101 -1.16 -2.79 1.78
C GLY A 101 -2.66 -2.94 2.06
N PRO A 102 -3.23 -4.16 2.00
CA PRO A 102 -4.69 -4.31 2.10
C PRO A 102 -5.27 -3.90 3.45
N ALA A 103 -4.44 -3.85 4.49
CA ALA A 103 -4.82 -3.58 5.87
C ALA A 103 -4.13 -2.33 6.44
N HIS A 104 -4.72 -1.79 7.51
CA HIS A 104 -4.10 -0.85 8.42
C HIS A 104 -4.37 -1.29 9.87
N TYR A 105 -4.84 -0.43 10.77
CA TYR A 105 -5.23 -0.83 12.13
C TYR A 105 -6.70 -1.28 12.18
N GLY A 106 -6.97 -2.33 12.97
CA GLY A 106 -8.31 -2.84 13.25
C GLY A 106 -8.95 -3.60 12.08
N PRO A 107 -10.27 -3.82 12.13
CA PRO A 107 -11.01 -4.43 11.06
C PRO A 107 -11.03 -3.56 9.81
N GLY A 108 -10.84 -4.17 8.64
CA GLY A 108 -10.93 -3.50 7.35
C GLY A 108 -11.98 -4.16 6.44
N ARG A 109 -12.36 -3.48 5.37
CA ARG A 109 -13.35 -3.97 4.39
C ARG A 109 -12.91 -5.22 3.65
N TYR A 110 -11.62 -5.38 3.43
CA TYR A 110 -11.00 -6.49 2.70
C TYR A 110 -10.32 -7.48 3.63
N VAL A 111 -9.66 -6.97 4.66
CA VAL A 111 -8.86 -7.79 5.56
C VAL A 111 -8.65 -7.10 6.90
N ASN A 112 -8.51 -7.89 7.95
CA ASN A 112 -8.16 -7.41 9.28
C ASN A 112 -6.67 -7.08 9.39
N GLY A 113 -6.38 -5.95 10.00
CA GLY A 113 -5.03 -5.45 10.21
C GLY A 113 -4.54 -5.59 11.65
N THR A 114 -3.58 -4.72 12.00
CA THR A 114 -3.01 -4.64 13.36
C THR A 114 -4.12 -4.48 14.39
N ASP A 115 -4.01 -5.19 15.51
CA ASP A 115 -4.98 -5.22 16.61
C ASP A 115 -6.34 -5.87 16.28
N ALA A 116 -6.41 -6.59 15.18
CA ALA A 116 -7.51 -7.49 14.83
C ALA A 116 -6.96 -8.87 14.46
N SER A 117 -7.83 -9.84 14.24
CA SER A 117 -7.46 -11.23 13.91
C SER A 117 -8.41 -11.81 12.87
N GLY A 118 -8.05 -12.95 12.32
CA GLY A 118 -8.83 -13.71 11.37
C GLY A 118 -8.33 -13.59 9.93
N LYS A 119 -8.81 -14.52 9.12
CA LYS A 119 -8.47 -14.60 7.70
C LYS A 119 -9.16 -13.52 6.89
N MET A 120 -8.67 -13.29 5.67
CA MET A 120 -9.33 -12.44 4.69
C MET A 120 -10.71 -12.98 4.33
N ASN A 121 -11.64 -12.10 4.12
CA ASN A 121 -12.94 -12.44 3.53
C ASN A 121 -12.83 -12.64 2.01
N SER A 122 -13.94 -12.99 1.35
CA SER A 122 -13.96 -13.21 -0.11
C SER A 122 -13.54 -11.98 -0.92
N ASN A 123 -13.85 -10.76 -0.45
CA ASN A 123 -13.44 -9.52 -1.10
C ASN A 123 -11.93 -9.32 -1.00
N GLY A 124 -11.31 -9.68 0.14
CA GLY A 124 -9.86 -9.64 0.32
C GLY A 124 -9.12 -10.58 -0.63
N LEU A 125 -9.62 -11.81 -0.78
CA LEU A 125 -9.05 -12.77 -1.75
C LEU A 125 -9.23 -12.29 -3.20
N ALA A 126 -10.39 -11.72 -3.54
CA ALA A 126 -10.62 -11.14 -4.85
C ALA A 126 -9.71 -9.92 -5.12
N LEU A 127 -9.44 -9.11 -4.09
CA LEU A 127 -8.47 -8.00 -4.17
C LEU A 127 -7.06 -8.53 -4.50
N LEU A 128 -6.58 -9.54 -3.77
CA LEU A 128 -5.26 -10.15 -4.04
C LEU A 128 -5.16 -10.67 -5.47
N LYS A 129 -6.20 -11.39 -5.95
CA LYS A 129 -6.23 -11.88 -7.33
C LYS A 129 -6.16 -10.74 -8.35
N LYS A 130 -6.91 -9.65 -8.14
CA LYS A 130 -6.89 -8.49 -9.03
C LYS A 130 -5.52 -7.78 -8.97
N MET A 131 -4.86 -7.73 -7.83
CA MET A 131 -3.49 -7.20 -7.71
C MET A 131 -2.49 -8.03 -8.51
N GLU A 132 -2.61 -9.37 -8.52
CA GLU A 132 -1.79 -10.24 -9.39
C GLU A 132 -2.00 -9.91 -10.88
N GLU A 133 -3.26 -9.83 -11.33
CA GLU A 133 -3.61 -9.51 -12.71
C GLU A 133 -3.01 -8.17 -13.17
N LEU A 134 -2.97 -7.18 -12.29
CA LEU A 134 -2.42 -5.85 -12.56
C LEU A 134 -0.92 -5.73 -12.24
N ASN A 135 -0.27 -6.80 -11.77
CA ASN A 135 1.12 -6.77 -11.31
C ASN A 135 1.39 -5.70 -10.24
N ILE A 136 0.45 -5.52 -9.33
CA ILE A 136 0.57 -4.64 -8.16
C ILE A 136 1.22 -5.42 -7.02
N ALA A 137 2.28 -4.85 -6.40
CA ALA A 137 2.96 -5.46 -5.27
C ALA A 137 2.07 -5.46 -4.01
N LEU A 138 2.12 -6.58 -3.27
CA LEU A 138 1.49 -6.68 -1.96
C LEU A 138 2.42 -6.12 -0.88
N ASP A 139 1.98 -5.09 -0.18
CA ASP A 139 2.62 -4.69 1.07
C ASP A 139 2.00 -5.46 2.24
N ALA A 140 2.74 -6.41 2.77
CA ALA A 140 2.29 -7.26 3.87
C ALA A 140 2.28 -6.54 5.24
N THR A 141 2.76 -5.30 5.28
CA THR A 141 2.71 -4.47 6.49
C THR A 141 1.27 -4.32 6.98
N HIS A 142 1.06 -4.34 8.27
CA HIS A 142 -0.24 -4.29 8.94
C HIS A 142 -1.14 -5.53 8.84
N LEU A 143 -0.87 -6.50 7.96
CA LEU A 143 -1.65 -7.73 7.97
C LEU A 143 -1.58 -8.41 9.35
N CYS A 144 -2.73 -8.74 9.95
CA CYS A 144 -2.76 -9.59 11.13
C CYS A 144 -2.13 -10.96 10.82
N ASP A 145 -1.78 -11.73 11.83
CA ASP A 145 -1.00 -12.96 11.61
C ASP A 145 -1.74 -13.96 10.71
N ASP A 146 -3.04 -14.17 10.93
CA ASP A 146 -3.83 -15.10 10.12
C ASP A 146 -3.92 -14.66 8.66
N ALA A 147 -4.16 -13.37 8.43
CA ALA A 147 -4.25 -12.80 7.09
C ALA A 147 -2.90 -12.80 6.37
N PHE A 148 -1.79 -12.60 7.10
CA PHE A 148 -0.45 -12.69 6.52
C PHE A 148 -0.19 -14.08 5.95
N TRP A 149 -0.40 -15.14 6.74
CA TRP A 149 -0.12 -16.48 6.28
C TRP A 149 -1.04 -16.89 5.12
N GLN A 150 -2.33 -16.53 5.19
CA GLN A 150 -3.24 -16.76 4.08
C GLN A 150 -2.80 -16.03 2.80
N ALA A 151 -2.35 -14.78 2.93
CA ALA A 151 -1.83 -14.04 1.78
C ALA A 151 -0.59 -14.70 1.16
N MET A 152 0.35 -15.17 1.99
CA MET A 152 1.56 -15.86 1.52
C MET A 152 1.29 -17.19 0.83
N ASP A 153 0.19 -17.85 1.17
CA ASP A 153 -0.24 -19.10 0.51
C ASP A 153 -0.97 -18.83 -0.82
N TYR A 154 -1.74 -17.75 -0.86
CA TYR A 154 -2.63 -17.43 -1.97
C TYR A 154 -1.98 -16.55 -3.05
N PHE A 155 -1.32 -15.45 -2.67
CA PHE A 155 -0.77 -14.45 -3.58
C PHE A 155 0.55 -14.92 -4.20
N LYS A 156 0.67 -14.81 -5.53
CA LYS A 156 1.86 -15.25 -6.30
C LYS A 156 2.67 -14.10 -6.90
N GLY A 157 2.22 -12.87 -6.69
CA GLY A 157 2.92 -11.66 -7.12
C GLY A 157 4.06 -11.26 -6.19
N ASN A 158 4.61 -10.07 -6.42
CA ASN A 158 5.67 -9.50 -5.60
C ASN A 158 5.14 -9.08 -4.23
N VAL A 159 5.85 -9.48 -3.17
CA VAL A 159 5.51 -9.13 -1.79
C VAL A 159 6.67 -8.39 -1.14
N TRP A 160 6.36 -7.35 -0.39
CA TRP A 160 7.30 -6.69 0.50
C TRP A 160 6.68 -6.37 1.86
N ALA A 161 7.48 -5.82 2.76
CA ALA A 161 7.03 -5.25 4.03
C ALA A 161 7.69 -3.87 4.18
N SER A 162 6.93 -2.82 3.90
CA SER A 162 7.46 -1.46 3.71
C SER A 162 8.00 -0.83 5.00
N HIS A 163 7.38 -1.13 6.17
CA HIS A 163 7.73 -0.49 7.44
C HIS A 163 7.38 -1.40 8.64
N ASN A 164 8.25 -2.36 8.91
CA ASN A 164 8.16 -3.28 10.04
C ASN A 164 9.46 -3.33 10.86
N ASN A 165 9.32 -3.68 12.15
CA ASN A 165 10.42 -4.07 13.01
C ASN A 165 10.35 -5.56 13.37
N CYS A 166 11.32 -6.03 14.13
CA CYS A 166 11.35 -7.38 14.67
C CYS A 166 10.48 -7.49 15.91
N ARG A 167 9.52 -8.42 15.94
CA ARG A 167 8.69 -8.69 17.14
C ARG A 167 9.54 -9.15 18.33
N ALA A 168 10.66 -9.84 18.07
CA ALA A 168 11.60 -10.23 19.12
C ALA A 168 12.25 -9.03 19.84
N LEU A 169 12.40 -7.88 19.18
CA LEU A 169 12.96 -6.67 19.78
C LEU A 169 11.87 -5.72 20.30
N VAL A 170 10.74 -5.67 19.63
CA VAL A 170 9.57 -4.86 20.00
C VAL A 170 8.37 -5.78 20.09
N ASN A 171 8.04 -6.25 21.28
CA ASN A 171 6.97 -7.23 21.49
C ASN A 171 5.59 -6.61 21.28
N HIS A 172 5.19 -6.50 20.02
CA HIS A 172 3.90 -5.98 19.61
C HIS A 172 3.43 -6.72 18.32
N ASN A 173 2.13 -6.96 18.19
CA ASN A 173 1.53 -7.65 17.04
C ASN A 173 1.73 -6.89 15.71
N ARG A 174 1.99 -5.57 15.79
CA ARG A 174 2.37 -4.72 14.65
C ARG A 174 3.68 -5.19 13.99
N GLN A 175 4.57 -5.82 14.75
CA GLN A 175 5.89 -6.23 14.28
C GLN A 175 5.88 -7.65 13.73
N PHE A 176 6.80 -7.94 12.83
CA PHE A 176 6.91 -9.28 12.23
C PHE A 176 7.68 -10.23 13.15
N SER A 177 7.09 -11.42 13.36
CA SER A 177 7.82 -12.55 13.93
C SER A 177 8.95 -12.98 12.98
N ASP A 178 9.93 -13.71 13.53
CA ASP A 178 11.06 -14.20 12.71
C ASP A 178 10.59 -15.14 11.58
N ASN A 179 9.53 -15.91 11.82
CA ASN A 179 8.94 -16.77 10.79
C ASN A 179 8.33 -15.96 9.63
N LYS A 180 7.64 -14.84 9.92
CA LYS A 180 7.14 -13.93 8.88
C LYS A 180 8.28 -13.33 8.06
N LYS A 181 9.36 -12.89 8.72
CA LYS A 181 10.54 -12.34 8.03
C LYS A 181 11.19 -13.36 7.12
N LYS A 182 11.40 -14.60 7.60
CA LYS A 182 11.96 -15.71 6.81
C LYS A 182 11.10 -16.07 5.60
N LYS A 183 9.79 -15.84 5.65
CA LYS A 183 8.87 -16.11 4.52
C LYS A 183 8.99 -15.07 3.40
N LEU A 184 9.46 -13.86 3.70
CA LEU A 184 9.61 -12.77 2.74
C LEU A 184 10.99 -12.71 2.08
N ILE A 185 11.97 -13.45 2.59
CA ILE A 185 13.34 -13.57 2.05
C ILE A 185 13.43 -14.84 1.21
#